data_8e2c0170be978beb3690de983a70f98d
#
_entry.id   8e2c0170be978beb3690de983a70f98d
#
_cell.length_a   1.000
_cell.length_b   1.000
_cell.length_c   1.000
_cell.angle_alpha   90.00
_cell.angle_beta   90.00
_cell.angle_gamma   90.00
#
_symmetry.space_group_name_H-M   'P 1'
#
loop_
_entity.id
_entity.type
_entity.pdbx_description
1 polymer ?
#
loop_
_entity_poly.entity_id
_entity_poly.type
_entity_poly.pdbx_seq_one_letter_code
_entity_poly.pdbx_strand_id
1 'polypeptide(L)'
;MSTSIQCGPDQSFKIATLLSALSPRSFEFLDLFAVHFLLSVPADEGSLAHRRHVPPRLIAFESLTDHLDLDRIFGRKMPLHIDLGCGDGSFLCALAQRMPDKNFLGIERLLNRVRTSARKAAGLENVRLLQMESFYTVRYLLPAESVERFYLLFPDPWPKRRHHRRRIVTPDFLSSIHAALQKGGSIYVATDDVDYFGIIKEVAESDRGFVISDGDVDLPLSRFGLIFRQKGASIHWLELRKISPVK
;
A
#
# COMPACT_ATOMS: atom_id res chain seq x y z
N MET A 1 -25.23 -18.27 24.77
CA MET A 1 -26.07 -18.19 23.56
C MET A 1 -25.12 -18.03 22.40
N SER A 2 -24.87 -19.12 21.66
CA SER A 2 -23.96 -19.13 20.50
C SER A 2 -24.70 -18.63 19.27
N THR A 3 -24.33 -17.48 18.78
CA THR A 3 -24.78 -16.96 17.49
C THR A 3 -23.90 -17.57 16.38
N SER A 4 -24.42 -18.59 15.71
CA SER A 4 -23.83 -19.15 14.51
C SER A 4 -24.06 -18.18 13.33
N ILE A 5 -22.98 -17.59 12.82
CA ILE A 5 -22.99 -16.76 11.61
C ILE A 5 -22.99 -17.73 10.43
N GLN A 6 -24.07 -17.80 9.69
CA GLN A 6 -24.13 -18.53 8.41
C GLN A 6 -23.54 -17.65 7.31
N CYS A 7 -22.34 -18.01 6.86
CA CYS A 7 -21.72 -17.45 5.66
C CYS A 7 -22.15 -18.29 4.45
N GLY A 8 -22.47 -17.66 3.32
CA GLY A 8 -22.89 -18.37 2.10
C GLY A 8 -21.78 -19.30 1.58
N PRO A 9 -22.12 -20.43 0.92
CA PRO A 9 -21.18 -21.49 0.57
C PRO A 9 -20.03 -21.05 -0.36
N ASP A 10 -20.21 -20.04 -1.17
CA ASP A 10 -19.19 -19.55 -2.12
C ASP A 10 -18.10 -18.72 -1.43
N GLN A 11 -18.44 -17.94 -0.41
CA GLN A 11 -17.45 -17.15 0.36
C GLN A 11 -16.62 -18.02 1.29
N SER A 12 -17.20 -19.04 1.91
CA SER A 12 -16.48 -19.97 2.79
C SER A 12 -15.43 -20.79 2.02
N PHE A 13 -15.72 -21.18 0.80
CA PHE A 13 -14.78 -21.92 -0.05
C PHE A 13 -13.60 -21.05 -0.51
N LYS A 14 -13.85 -19.81 -0.90
CA LYS A 14 -12.81 -18.83 -1.28
C LYS A 14 -11.88 -18.50 -0.11
N ILE A 15 -12.42 -18.35 1.10
CA ILE A 15 -11.66 -18.11 2.33
C ILE A 15 -10.77 -19.31 2.68
N ALA A 16 -11.29 -20.54 2.60
CA ALA A 16 -10.53 -21.75 2.88
C ALA A 16 -9.36 -21.94 1.89
N THR A 17 -9.57 -21.66 0.59
CA THR A 17 -8.54 -21.69 -0.43
C THR A 17 -7.47 -20.63 -0.20
N LEU A 18 -7.84 -19.43 0.25
CA LEU A 18 -6.91 -18.35 0.61
C LEU A 18 -6.04 -18.74 1.80
N LEU A 19 -6.65 -19.31 2.85
CA LEU A 19 -5.96 -19.76 4.05
C LEU A 19 -4.96 -20.88 3.77
N SER A 20 -5.25 -21.77 2.81
CA SER A 20 -4.35 -22.86 2.43
C SER A 20 -3.15 -22.44 1.57
N ALA A 21 -3.24 -21.28 0.89
CA ALA A 21 -2.18 -20.73 0.03
C ALA A 21 -1.22 -19.78 0.77
N LEU A 22 -1.52 -19.43 2.02
CA LEU A 22 -0.74 -18.46 2.79
C LEU A 22 0.38 -19.13 3.60
N SER A 23 1.55 -18.49 3.60
CA SER A 23 2.63 -18.89 4.50
C SER A 23 2.25 -18.66 5.97
N PRO A 24 2.82 -19.39 6.94
CA PRO A 24 2.52 -19.21 8.37
C PRO A 24 2.69 -17.78 8.88
N ARG A 25 3.55 -16.97 8.25
CA ARG A 25 3.76 -15.55 8.60
C ARG A 25 2.62 -14.63 8.13
N SER A 26 1.95 -15.01 7.04
CA SER A 26 0.80 -14.26 6.51
C SER A 26 -0.47 -14.51 7.34
N PHE A 27 -0.54 -15.65 8.03
CA PHE A 27 -1.69 -16.08 8.82
C PHE A 27 -1.93 -15.21 10.06
N GLU A 28 -0.87 -14.80 10.77
CA GLU A 28 -1.01 -13.94 11.97
C GLU A 28 -1.57 -12.54 11.67
N PHE A 29 -1.39 -12.05 10.43
CA PHE A 29 -1.91 -10.74 9.99
C PHE A 29 -3.32 -10.82 9.40
N LEU A 30 -3.67 -11.93 8.76
CA LEU A 30 -4.98 -12.11 8.12
C LEU A 30 -6.10 -12.44 9.09
N ASP A 31 -5.82 -13.17 10.16
CA ASP A 31 -6.84 -13.56 11.14
C ASP A 31 -7.56 -12.38 11.78
N LEU A 32 -6.84 -11.30 12.11
CA LEU A 32 -7.47 -10.12 12.70
C LEU A 32 -8.14 -9.19 11.68
N PHE A 33 -7.63 -9.13 10.46
CA PHE A 33 -8.08 -8.16 9.46
C PHE A 33 -9.19 -8.71 8.57
N ALA A 34 -9.05 -9.95 8.10
CA ALA A 34 -10.08 -10.61 7.31
C ALA A 34 -11.35 -10.83 8.13
N VAL A 35 -11.22 -11.26 9.41
CA VAL A 35 -12.34 -11.41 10.33
C VAL A 35 -12.97 -10.07 10.65
N HIS A 36 -12.20 -9.01 10.91
CA HIS A 36 -12.75 -7.68 11.19
C HIS A 36 -13.41 -7.04 9.97
N PHE A 37 -12.86 -7.27 8.78
CA PHE A 37 -13.43 -6.78 7.52
C PHE A 37 -14.70 -7.55 7.17
N LEU A 38 -14.73 -8.89 7.28
CA LEU A 38 -15.92 -9.71 7.04
C LEU A 38 -17.05 -9.43 8.03
N LEU A 39 -16.71 -9.08 9.28
CA LEU A 39 -17.69 -8.68 10.30
C LEU A 39 -18.18 -7.23 10.12
N SER A 40 -17.48 -6.39 9.37
CA SER A 40 -17.86 -4.99 9.12
C SER A 40 -18.62 -4.76 7.80
N VAL A 41 -18.75 -5.78 6.95
CA VAL A 41 -19.61 -5.75 5.76
C VAL A 41 -21.02 -6.18 6.18
N PRO A 42 -22.02 -5.28 6.21
CA PRO A 42 -23.37 -5.68 6.52
C PRO A 42 -23.92 -6.58 5.41
N ALA A 43 -24.30 -7.80 5.76
CA ALA A 43 -25.18 -8.64 4.94
C ALA A 43 -26.60 -8.09 5.06
N ASP A 44 -26.90 -7.00 4.34
CA ASP A 44 -28.27 -6.48 4.29
C ASP A 44 -28.62 -6.01 2.87
N GLU A 45 -29.35 -6.88 2.19
CA GLU A 45 -30.01 -6.59 0.90
C GLU A 45 -31.33 -5.81 1.09
N GLY A 46 -31.55 -5.16 2.23
CA GLY A 46 -32.91 -4.71 2.57
C GLY A 46 -33.08 -3.32 3.17
N SER A 47 -32.20 -2.34 2.98
CA SER A 47 -32.54 -0.97 3.39
C SER A 47 -31.77 0.11 2.62
N LEU A 48 -32.48 0.77 1.71
CA LEU A 48 -32.02 1.92 0.91
C LEU A 48 -31.72 3.20 1.73
N ALA A 49 -31.88 3.19 3.05
CA ALA A 49 -31.85 4.39 3.89
C ALA A 49 -30.52 4.69 4.58
N HIS A 50 -29.52 3.77 4.57
CA HIS A 50 -28.23 3.97 5.24
C HIS A 50 -27.02 3.63 4.35
N ARG A 51 -27.03 4.04 3.07
CA ARG A 51 -25.77 4.10 2.31
C ARG A 51 -24.87 5.09 3.01
N ARG A 52 -23.94 4.60 3.87
CA ARG A 52 -22.85 5.41 4.39
C ARG A 52 -22.18 6.05 3.19
N HIS A 53 -22.19 7.38 3.12
CA HIS A 53 -21.60 8.13 2.04
C HIS A 53 -20.11 7.75 1.93
N VAL A 54 -19.75 6.92 0.96
CA VAL A 54 -18.36 6.57 0.64
C VAL A 54 -17.75 7.82 0.02
N PRO A 55 -16.67 8.36 0.58
CA PRO A 55 -16.01 9.53 0.00
C PRO A 55 -15.66 9.26 -1.47
N PRO A 56 -15.83 10.22 -2.38
CA PRO A 56 -15.77 10.01 -3.83
C PRO A 56 -14.43 9.48 -4.35
N ARG A 57 -13.39 9.49 -3.54
CA ARG A 57 -12.03 9.01 -3.91
C ARG A 57 -11.66 7.68 -3.24
N LEU A 58 -12.52 7.15 -2.38
CA LEU A 58 -12.30 5.86 -1.74
C LEU A 58 -12.79 4.73 -2.66
N ILE A 59 -11.89 3.77 -2.92
CA ILE A 59 -12.24 2.58 -3.68
C ILE A 59 -13.13 1.69 -2.82
N ALA A 60 -14.33 1.36 -3.33
CA ALA A 60 -15.14 0.30 -2.78
C ALA A 60 -14.45 -1.04 -3.11
N PHE A 61 -14.06 -1.76 -2.08
CA PHE A 61 -13.34 -3.02 -2.24
C PHE A 61 -14.35 -4.16 -2.42
N GLU A 62 -14.20 -4.91 -3.50
CA GLU A 62 -15.17 -5.95 -3.89
C GLU A 62 -14.63 -7.39 -3.68
N SER A 63 -13.30 -7.58 -3.72
CA SER A 63 -12.70 -8.92 -3.63
C SER A 63 -11.30 -8.87 -3.00
N LEU A 64 -11.01 -9.87 -2.16
CA LEU A 64 -9.68 -10.07 -1.56
C LEU A 64 -8.70 -10.85 -2.46
N THR A 65 -9.20 -11.44 -3.53
CA THR A 65 -8.40 -12.37 -4.37
C THR A 65 -8.19 -11.88 -5.79
N ASP A 66 -9.05 -10.98 -6.26
CA ASP A 66 -8.99 -10.51 -7.64
C ASP A 66 -8.07 -9.29 -7.73
N HIS A 67 -7.33 -9.20 -8.82
CA HIS A 67 -6.53 -8.01 -9.07
C HIS A 67 -7.43 -6.78 -9.23
N LEU A 68 -6.91 -5.63 -8.79
CA LEU A 68 -7.57 -4.34 -8.97
C LEU A 68 -7.69 -4.02 -10.47
N ASP A 69 -8.89 -3.74 -10.92
CA ASP A 69 -9.13 -3.20 -12.26
C ASP A 69 -8.79 -1.70 -12.26
N LEU A 70 -7.53 -1.41 -12.54
CA LEU A 70 -6.98 -0.05 -12.51
C LEU A 70 -7.63 0.87 -13.57
N ASP A 71 -8.00 0.32 -14.73
CA ASP A 71 -8.69 1.07 -15.77
C ASP A 71 -10.08 1.50 -15.30
N ARG A 72 -10.84 0.61 -14.68
CA ARG A 72 -12.15 0.91 -14.08
C ARG A 72 -12.03 1.91 -12.93
N ILE A 73 -11.02 1.73 -12.06
CA ILE A 73 -10.80 2.55 -10.86
C ILE A 73 -10.52 4.00 -11.24
N PHE A 74 -9.66 4.24 -12.23
CA PHE A 74 -9.25 5.58 -12.60
C PHE A 74 -10.08 6.18 -13.75
N GLY A 75 -10.69 5.35 -14.61
CA GLY A 75 -11.39 5.77 -15.82
C GLY A 75 -10.49 6.36 -16.90
N ARG A 76 -9.15 6.22 -16.73
CA ARG A 76 -8.14 6.73 -17.65
C ARG A 76 -6.85 5.91 -17.57
N LYS A 77 -6.15 5.77 -18.70
CA LYS A 77 -4.87 5.05 -18.78
C LYS A 77 -3.71 6.02 -18.66
N MET A 78 -3.18 6.17 -17.48
CA MET A 78 -2.00 6.98 -17.18
C MET A 78 -1.04 6.17 -16.29
N PRO A 79 0.26 6.48 -16.31
CA PRO A 79 1.22 5.81 -15.42
C PRO A 79 0.80 5.92 -13.96
N LEU A 80 0.91 4.82 -13.23
CA LEU A 80 0.43 4.70 -11.85
C LEU A 80 1.57 4.86 -10.85
N HIS A 81 1.38 5.76 -9.91
CA HIS A 81 2.21 5.95 -8.73
C HIS A 81 1.44 5.50 -7.48
N ILE A 82 2.11 4.80 -6.56
CA ILE A 82 1.48 4.27 -5.34
C ILE A 82 2.22 4.75 -4.10
N ASP A 83 1.47 5.31 -3.14
CA ASP A 83 1.96 5.71 -1.81
C ASP A 83 1.54 4.64 -0.78
N LEU A 84 2.52 3.87 -0.31
CA LEU A 84 2.35 2.76 0.62
C LEU A 84 2.37 3.27 2.07
N GLY A 85 1.22 3.25 2.74
CA GLY A 85 1.03 3.88 4.03
C GLY A 85 0.84 5.40 3.90
N CYS A 86 -0.03 5.84 2.98
CA CYS A 86 -0.18 7.26 2.63
C CYS A 86 -0.64 8.18 3.77
N GLY A 87 -0.97 7.61 4.92
CA GLY A 87 -1.33 8.35 6.13
C GLY A 87 -2.51 9.30 5.92
N ASP A 88 -2.29 10.59 6.14
CA ASP A 88 -3.31 11.63 5.96
C ASP A 88 -3.41 12.17 4.53
N GLY A 89 -2.66 11.59 3.59
CA GLY A 89 -2.68 11.91 2.17
C GLY A 89 -1.99 13.20 1.77
N SER A 90 -1.29 13.89 2.67
CA SER A 90 -0.66 15.18 2.36
C SER A 90 0.39 15.06 1.26
N PHE A 91 1.26 14.05 1.33
CA PHE A 91 2.28 13.77 0.32
C PHE A 91 1.64 13.37 -1.01
N LEU A 92 0.74 12.40 -0.97
CA LEU A 92 0.02 11.89 -2.14
C LEU A 92 -0.68 13.02 -2.92
N CYS A 93 -1.44 13.87 -2.21
CA CYS A 93 -2.15 14.98 -2.84
C CYS A 93 -1.20 16.03 -3.43
N ALA A 94 -0.10 16.34 -2.75
CA ALA A 94 0.91 17.27 -3.25
C ALA A 94 1.60 16.76 -4.52
N LEU A 95 1.90 15.44 -4.60
CA LEU A 95 2.41 14.82 -5.81
C LEU A 95 1.39 14.86 -6.95
N ALA A 96 0.14 14.49 -6.66
CA ALA A 96 -0.93 14.47 -7.65
C ALA A 96 -1.22 15.83 -8.28
N GLN A 97 -1.07 16.91 -7.51
CA GLN A 97 -1.16 18.28 -8.00
C GLN A 97 0.00 18.67 -8.92
N ARG A 98 1.22 18.20 -8.61
CA ARG A 98 2.43 18.47 -9.43
C ARG A 98 2.45 17.67 -10.73
N MET A 99 1.82 16.49 -10.75
CA MET A 99 1.85 15.54 -11.87
C MET A 99 0.42 15.13 -12.28
N PRO A 100 -0.34 16.02 -12.95
CA PRO A 100 -1.73 15.74 -13.34
C PRO A 100 -1.84 14.68 -14.45
N ASP A 101 -0.73 14.38 -15.14
CA ASP A 101 -0.57 13.35 -16.16
C ASP A 101 -0.31 11.95 -15.60
N LYS A 102 -0.28 11.78 -14.28
CA LYS A 102 -0.11 10.50 -13.59
C LYS A 102 -1.36 10.15 -12.77
N ASN A 103 -1.57 8.86 -12.53
CA ASN A 103 -2.54 8.34 -11.57
C ASN A 103 -1.86 8.08 -10.23
N PHE A 104 -2.57 8.34 -9.14
CA PHE A 104 -2.06 8.16 -7.78
C PHE A 104 -2.99 7.28 -6.95
N LEU A 105 -2.45 6.20 -6.38
CA LEU A 105 -3.16 5.33 -5.45
C LEU A 105 -2.52 5.44 -4.07
N GLY A 106 -3.27 5.92 -3.09
CA GLY A 106 -2.86 5.87 -1.68
C GLY A 106 -3.40 4.63 -1.00
N ILE A 107 -2.52 3.88 -0.35
CA ILE A 107 -2.88 2.70 0.43
C ILE A 107 -2.65 3.01 1.91
N GLU A 108 -3.66 2.83 2.74
CA GLU A 108 -3.56 3.08 4.18
C GLU A 108 -4.49 2.11 4.92
N ARG A 109 -3.99 1.52 5.98
CA ARG A 109 -4.71 0.54 6.80
C ARG A 109 -5.76 1.17 7.70
N LEU A 110 -5.47 2.34 8.26
CA LEU A 110 -6.29 2.97 9.28
C LEU A 110 -7.42 3.80 8.66
N LEU A 111 -8.66 3.36 8.83
CA LEU A 111 -9.87 3.98 8.27
C LEU A 111 -9.94 5.50 8.49
N ASN A 112 -9.60 5.98 9.70
CA ASN A 112 -9.66 7.42 9.99
C ASN A 112 -8.64 8.23 9.17
N ARG A 113 -7.47 7.66 8.90
CA ARG A 113 -6.46 8.28 8.04
C ARG A 113 -6.93 8.28 6.58
N VAL A 114 -7.45 7.14 6.10
CA VAL A 114 -8.04 7.05 4.74
C VAL A 114 -9.14 8.08 4.53
N ARG A 115 -10.05 8.23 5.49
CA ARG A 115 -11.12 9.25 5.41
C ARG A 115 -10.57 10.69 5.36
N THR A 116 -9.50 10.96 6.11
CA THR A 116 -8.83 12.26 6.08
C THR A 116 -8.17 12.50 4.73
N SER A 117 -7.47 11.49 4.20
CA SER A 117 -6.85 11.52 2.90
C SER A 117 -7.89 11.72 1.77
N ALA A 118 -9.03 11.01 1.84
CA ALA A 118 -10.13 11.16 0.87
C ALA A 118 -10.73 12.56 0.84
N ARG A 119 -10.85 13.20 2.00
CA ARG A 119 -11.31 14.61 2.06
C ARG A 119 -10.31 15.58 1.41
N LYS A 120 -9.00 15.37 1.64
CA LYS A 120 -7.95 16.19 0.99
C LYS A 120 -7.93 15.97 -0.52
N ALA A 121 -8.15 14.75 -0.97
CA ALA A 121 -8.14 14.38 -2.38
C ALA A 121 -9.44 14.70 -3.13
N ALA A 122 -10.46 15.28 -2.48
CA ALA A 122 -11.79 15.45 -3.08
C ALA A 122 -11.78 16.17 -4.43
N GLY A 123 -10.91 17.19 -4.59
CA GLY A 123 -10.74 17.95 -5.84
C GLY A 123 -9.75 17.35 -6.85
N LEU A 124 -9.14 16.21 -6.55
CA LEU A 124 -8.10 15.60 -7.40
C LEU A 124 -8.65 14.39 -8.15
N GLU A 125 -8.86 14.50 -9.45
CA GLU A 125 -9.43 13.41 -10.26
C GLU A 125 -8.47 12.24 -10.48
N ASN A 126 -7.18 12.51 -10.38
CA ASN A 126 -6.10 11.54 -10.54
C ASN A 126 -5.73 10.78 -9.24
N VAL A 127 -6.48 10.97 -8.15
CA VAL A 127 -6.21 10.28 -6.86
C VAL A 127 -7.30 9.28 -6.55
N ARG A 128 -6.89 8.11 -6.07
CA ARG A 128 -7.76 7.09 -5.46
C ARG A 128 -7.13 6.61 -4.16
N LEU A 129 -7.95 6.10 -3.26
CA LEU A 129 -7.53 5.63 -1.95
C LEU A 129 -8.08 4.24 -1.71
N LEU A 130 -7.26 3.36 -1.17
CA LEU A 130 -7.62 2.02 -0.79
C LEU A 130 -7.35 1.81 0.70
N GLN A 131 -8.39 1.39 1.43
CA GLN A 131 -8.23 0.96 2.81
C GLN A 131 -7.77 -0.48 2.82
N MET A 132 -6.47 -0.70 2.92
CA MET A 132 -5.88 -2.05 2.92
C MET A 132 -4.49 -2.04 3.55
N GLU A 133 -3.96 -3.22 3.87
CA GLU A 133 -2.58 -3.41 4.27
C GLU A 133 -1.67 -3.35 3.03
N SER A 134 -0.52 -2.66 3.15
CA SER A 134 0.34 -2.33 2.00
C SER A 134 0.96 -3.55 1.35
N PHE A 135 1.55 -4.47 2.13
CA PHE A 135 2.20 -5.65 1.57
C PHE A 135 1.21 -6.61 0.91
N TYR A 136 0.05 -6.80 1.54
CA TYR A 136 -1.03 -7.59 0.96
C TYR A 136 -1.46 -7.03 -0.40
N THR A 137 -1.67 -5.72 -0.47
CA THR A 137 -2.07 -5.06 -1.71
C THR A 137 -1.05 -5.28 -2.81
N VAL A 138 0.24 -5.05 -2.52
CA VAL A 138 1.31 -5.21 -3.51
C VAL A 138 1.40 -6.65 -4.00
N ARG A 139 1.30 -7.61 -3.08
CA ARG A 139 1.52 -9.03 -3.39
C ARG A 139 0.36 -9.68 -4.13
N TYR A 140 -0.87 -9.33 -3.79
CA TYR A 140 -2.05 -10.10 -4.22
C TYR A 140 -3.05 -9.31 -5.06
N LEU A 141 -3.07 -7.98 -4.94
CA LEU A 141 -4.10 -7.19 -5.58
C LEU A 141 -3.60 -6.34 -6.76
N LEU A 142 -2.30 -6.08 -6.85
CA LEU A 142 -1.77 -5.33 -7.98
C LEU A 142 -1.48 -6.25 -9.16
N PRO A 143 -1.91 -5.90 -10.38
CA PRO A 143 -1.48 -6.58 -11.59
C PRO A 143 0.03 -6.47 -11.79
N ALA A 144 0.65 -7.49 -12.37
CA ALA A 144 2.06 -7.44 -12.73
C ALA A 144 2.33 -6.28 -13.71
N GLU A 145 3.51 -5.66 -13.60
CA GLU A 145 3.99 -4.59 -14.48
C GLU A 145 3.00 -3.41 -14.65
N SER A 146 2.21 -3.11 -13.61
CA SER A 146 1.18 -2.07 -13.64
C SER A 146 1.60 -0.74 -13.02
N VAL A 147 2.71 -0.70 -12.28
CA VAL A 147 3.11 0.47 -11.46
C VAL A 147 4.40 1.09 -11.99
N GLU A 148 4.39 2.40 -12.21
CA GLU A 148 5.59 3.15 -12.58
C GLU A 148 6.47 3.45 -11.36
N ARG A 149 5.86 3.86 -10.24
CA ARG A 149 6.62 4.21 -9.03
C ARG A 149 5.87 3.92 -7.74
N PHE A 150 6.59 3.36 -6.78
CA PHE A 150 6.16 3.24 -5.40
C PHE A 150 6.86 4.27 -4.52
N TYR A 151 6.16 4.72 -3.48
CA TYR A 151 6.70 5.51 -2.38
C TYR A 151 6.45 4.77 -1.07
N LEU A 152 7.49 4.59 -0.26
CA LEU A 152 7.42 4.02 1.08
C LEU A 152 8.09 5.00 2.03
N LEU A 153 7.31 5.86 2.66
CA LEU A 153 7.81 6.96 3.46
C LEU A 153 7.61 6.70 4.96
N PHE A 154 8.71 6.67 5.69
CA PHE A 154 8.73 6.51 7.14
C PHE A 154 7.98 5.25 7.62
N PRO A 155 8.30 4.06 7.05
CA PRO A 155 7.74 2.82 7.54
C PRO A 155 8.13 2.59 9.00
N ASP A 156 7.23 1.95 9.77
CA ASP A 156 7.47 1.66 11.20
C ASP A 156 8.81 0.93 11.41
N PRO A 157 9.79 1.50 12.15
CA PRO A 157 11.12 0.92 12.29
C PRO A 157 11.17 -0.27 13.25
N TRP A 158 10.15 -0.42 14.12
CA TRP A 158 10.06 -1.50 15.12
C TRP A 158 11.38 -1.70 15.87
N PRO A 159 11.84 -0.76 16.73
CA PRO A 159 13.20 -0.75 17.29
C PRO A 159 13.50 -1.96 18.20
N LYS A 160 12.49 -2.59 18.81
CA LYS A 160 12.69 -3.76 19.66
C LYS A 160 12.94 -5.02 18.82
N ARG A 161 14.06 -5.75 19.02
CA ARG A 161 14.45 -6.95 18.25
C ARG A 161 13.32 -7.96 18.05
N ARG A 162 12.49 -8.23 19.09
CA ARG A 162 11.34 -9.13 18.99
C ARG A 162 10.27 -8.67 17.99
N HIS A 163 10.27 -7.39 17.58
CA HIS A 163 9.34 -6.80 16.64
C HIS A 163 9.91 -6.63 15.23
N HIS A 164 11.20 -6.91 14.98
CA HIS A 164 11.82 -6.75 13.66
C HIS A 164 11.10 -7.53 12.56
N ARG A 165 10.46 -8.67 12.91
CA ARG A 165 9.61 -9.45 11.98
C ARG A 165 8.42 -8.67 11.40
N ARG A 166 8.05 -7.52 12.00
CA ARG A 166 6.97 -6.64 11.55
C ARG A 166 7.43 -5.58 10.54
N ARG A 167 8.74 -5.46 10.32
CA ARG A 167 9.30 -4.54 9.33
C ARG A 167 8.82 -4.94 7.95
N ILE A 168 8.32 -3.95 7.18
CA ILE A 168 7.74 -4.22 5.87
C ILE A 168 8.80 -4.57 4.82
N VAL A 169 9.98 -3.92 4.86
CA VAL A 169 11.03 -4.16 3.87
C VAL A 169 11.70 -5.50 4.15
N THR A 170 11.36 -6.48 3.33
CA THR A 170 11.86 -7.86 3.36
C THR A 170 12.17 -8.30 1.92
N PRO A 171 12.94 -9.38 1.70
CA PRO A 171 13.13 -9.94 0.36
C PRO A 171 11.79 -10.25 -0.36
N ASP A 172 10.81 -10.84 0.36
CA ASP A 172 9.48 -11.13 -0.20
C ASP A 172 8.73 -9.86 -0.62
N PHE A 173 8.87 -8.78 0.17
CA PHE A 173 8.29 -7.49 -0.17
C PHE A 173 8.94 -6.91 -1.43
N LEU A 174 10.28 -6.89 -1.52
CA LEU A 174 10.98 -6.39 -2.71
C LEU A 174 10.65 -7.21 -3.95
N SER A 175 10.58 -8.54 -3.83
CA SER A 175 10.14 -9.42 -4.91
C SER A 175 8.72 -9.07 -5.40
N SER A 176 7.79 -8.77 -4.49
CA SER A 176 6.43 -8.38 -4.84
C SER A 176 6.38 -6.99 -5.49
N ILE A 177 7.16 -6.03 -4.99
CA ILE A 177 7.36 -4.71 -5.61
C ILE A 177 7.91 -4.88 -7.04
N HIS A 178 8.95 -5.71 -7.21
CA HIS A 178 9.56 -5.98 -8.51
C HIS A 178 8.52 -6.53 -9.51
N ALA A 179 7.68 -7.48 -9.08
CA ALA A 179 6.64 -8.05 -9.94
C ALA A 179 5.61 -6.99 -10.39
N ALA A 180 5.18 -6.10 -9.49
CA ALA A 180 4.19 -5.07 -9.77
C ALA A 180 4.75 -3.88 -10.57
N LEU A 181 6.07 -3.58 -10.47
CA LEU A 181 6.71 -2.50 -11.21
C LEU A 181 6.78 -2.82 -12.71
N GLN A 182 6.47 -1.84 -13.53
CA GLN A 182 6.78 -1.86 -14.96
C GLN A 182 8.30 -1.82 -15.21
N LYS A 183 8.74 -2.10 -16.43
CA LYS A 183 10.17 -2.00 -16.82
C LYS A 183 10.70 -0.60 -16.55
N GLY A 184 11.83 -0.50 -15.84
CA GLY A 184 12.44 0.76 -15.45
C GLY A 184 11.69 1.54 -14.37
N GLY A 185 10.61 0.99 -13.83
CA GLY A 185 9.92 1.55 -12.68
C GLY A 185 10.76 1.50 -11.41
N SER A 186 10.36 2.23 -10.37
CA SER A 186 11.17 2.35 -9.15
C SER A 186 10.34 2.36 -7.87
N ILE A 187 10.98 2.03 -6.76
CA ILE A 187 10.47 2.33 -5.42
C ILE A 187 11.39 3.31 -4.73
N TYR A 188 10.78 4.34 -4.14
CA TYR A 188 11.43 5.36 -3.34
C TYR A 188 11.16 5.09 -1.85
N VAL A 189 12.23 4.95 -1.06
CA VAL A 189 12.13 4.65 0.37
C VAL A 189 12.79 5.76 1.16
N ALA A 190 12.12 6.27 2.20
CA ALA A 190 12.69 7.23 3.13
C ALA A 190 12.39 6.85 4.58
N THR A 191 13.34 7.06 5.50
CA THR A 191 13.20 6.83 6.94
C THR A 191 14.08 7.80 7.74
N ASP A 192 13.66 8.12 8.96
CA ASP A 192 14.46 8.87 9.95
C ASP A 192 15.27 7.94 10.88
N ASP A 193 15.06 6.63 10.81
CA ASP A 193 15.73 5.62 11.64
C ASP A 193 16.94 5.07 10.88
N VAL A 194 18.15 5.43 11.32
CA VAL A 194 19.43 5.05 10.68
C VAL A 194 19.67 3.54 10.73
N ASP A 195 19.28 2.87 11.82
CA ASP A 195 19.46 1.42 11.97
C ASP A 195 18.56 0.66 10.98
N TYR A 196 17.32 1.13 10.86
CA TYR A 196 16.39 0.53 9.89
C TYR A 196 16.83 0.83 8.45
N PHE A 197 17.37 2.03 8.19
CA PHE A 197 17.93 2.36 6.88
C PHE A 197 19.06 1.42 6.47
N GLY A 198 19.97 1.10 7.40
CA GLY A 198 21.02 0.10 7.17
C GLY A 198 20.47 -1.25 6.74
N ILE A 199 19.43 -1.73 7.41
CA ILE A 199 18.77 -3.01 7.06
C ILE A 199 18.05 -2.93 5.70
N ILE A 200 17.37 -1.82 5.41
CA ILE A 200 16.76 -1.60 4.09
C ILE A 200 17.80 -1.71 2.99
N LYS A 201 18.96 -1.08 3.19
CA LYS A 201 20.07 -1.11 2.25
C LYS A 201 20.64 -2.52 2.07
N GLU A 202 20.87 -3.26 3.14
CA GLU A 202 21.33 -4.66 3.10
C GLU A 202 20.35 -5.56 2.29
N VAL A 203 19.05 -5.43 2.54
CA VAL A 203 18.02 -6.18 1.81
C VAL A 203 18.03 -5.79 0.33
N ALA A 204 18.17 -4.51 0.02
CA ALA A 204 18.20 -4.00 -1.35
C ALA A 204 19.46 -4.46 -2.11
N GLU A 205 20.63 -4.42 -1.48
CA GLU A 205 21.92 -4.86 -2.06
C GLU A 205 21.94 -6.36 -2.34
N SER A 206 21.19 -7.15 -1.56
CA SER A 206 21.06 -8.60 -1.78
C SER A 206 20.12 -8.97 -2.93
N ASP A 207 19.28 -8.05 -3.39
CA ASP A 207 18.30 -8.27 -4.45
C ASP A 207 18.87 -7.88 -5.82
N ARG A 208 19.03 -8.87 -6.71
CA ARG A 208 19.58 -8.67 -8.06
C ARG A 208 18.58 -8.06 -9.05
N GLY A 209 17.34 -7.86 -8.65
CA GLY A 209 16.28 -7.27 -9.49
C GLY A 209 16.30 -5.74 -9.51
N PHE A 210 17.12 -5.12 -8.65
CA PHE A 210 17.20 -3.68 -8.50
C PHE A 210 18.62 -3.13 -8.61
N VAL A 211 18.70 -1.88 -9.07
CA VAL A 211 19.89 -1.02 -8.92
C VAL A 211 19.54 0.07 -7.93
N ILE A 212 20.42 0.28 -6.95
CA ILE A 212 20.31 1.37 -5.99
C ILE A 212 20.79 2.65 -6.65
N SER A 213 20.04 3.72 -6.49
CA SER A 213 20.37 5.07 -6.92
C SER A 213 20.20 6.02 -5.73
N ASP A 214 21.19 6.86 -5.50
CA ASP A 214 21.12 7.95 -4.50
C ASP A 214 20.39 9.19 -5.10
N GLY A 215 19.40 8.94 -5.97
CA GLY A 215 18.71 9.97 -6.73
C GLY A 215 18.17 11.10 -5.87
N ASP A 216 18.65 12.32 -6.13
CA ASP A 216 18.05 13.53 -5.60
C ASP A 216 16.72 13.76 -6.34
N VAL A 217 15.62 13.43 -5.68
CA VAL A 217 14.29 13.62 -6.25
C VAL A 217 13.63 14.77 -5.50
N ASP A 218 13.29 15.84 -6.22
CA ASP A 218 12.47 16.94 -5.66
C ASP A 218 11.05 16.43 -5.35
N LEU A 219 10.90 15.81 -4.18
CA LEU A 219 9.64 15.33 -3.68
C LEU A 219 9.05 16.30 -2.64
N PRO A 220 7.73 16.48 -2.63
CA PRO A 220 7.08 17.19 -1.55
C PRO A 220 7.32 16.46 -0.23
N LEU A 221 7.43 17.22 0.86
CA LEU A 221 7.57 16.60 2.17
C LEU A 221 6.25 15.98 2.62
N SER A 222 6.30 14.74 3.10
CA SER A 222 5.19 14.16 3.83
C SER A 222 5.00 14.87 5.18
N ARG A 223 3.85 14.66 5.84
CA ARG A 223 3.64 15.20 7.19
C ARG A 223 4.75 14.79 8.16
N PHE A 224 5.20 13.55 8.10
CA PHE A 224 6.31 13.08 8.92
C PHE A 224 7.64 13.72 8.52
N GLY A 225 7.91 13.86 7.22
CA GLY A 225 9.09 14.55 6.73
C GLY A 225 9.18 16.00 7.22
N LEU A 226 8.05 16.71 7.27
CA LEU A 226 7.97 18.05 7.85
C LEU A 226 8.30 18.06 9.35
N ILE A 227 7.71 17.12 10.12
CA ILE A 227 7.94 17.01 11.57
C ILE A 227 9.41 16.70 11.86
N PHE A 228 10.01 15.74 11.13
CA PHE A 228 11.41 15.33 11.33
C PHE A 228 12.37 16.46 10.95
N ARG A 229 12.12 17.15 9.84
CA ARG A 229 12.89 18.32 9.44
C ARG A 229 12.84 19.43 10.49
N GLN A 230 11.67 19.73 11.06
CA GLN A 230 11.50 20.70 12.14
C GLN A 230 12.28 20.31 13.41
N LYS A 231 12.41 19.00 13.68
CA LYS A 231 13.17 18.47 14.82
C LYS A 231 14.67 18.34 14.53
N GLY A 232 15.14 18.70 13.35
CA GLY A 232 16.53 18.56 12.95
C GLY A 232 16.98 17.09 12.76
N ALA A 233 16.05 16.15 12.60
CA ALA A 233 16.36 14.77 12.35
C ALA A 233 16.87 14.59 10.90
N SER A 234 17.90 13.74 10.74
CA SER A 234 18.38 13.34 9.42
C SER A 234 17.36 12.41 8.77
N ILE A 235 17.08 12.63 7.49
CA ILE A 235 16.25 11.73 6.70
C ILE A 235 17.17 10.98 5.75
N HIS A 236 17.09 9.66 5.81
CA HIS A 236 17.83 8.74 4.95
C HIS A 236 16.90 8.22 3.87
N TRP A 237 17.38 8.10 2.64
CA TRP A 237 16.57 7.73 1.51
C TRP A 237 17.39 7.01 0.43
N LEU A 238 16.70 6.20 -0.35
CA LEU A 238 17.25 5.54 -1.53
C LEU A 238 16.14 5.30 -2.56
N GLU A 239 16.51 5.21 -3.82
CA GLU A 239 15.66 4.74 -4.90
C GLU A 239 16.17 3.38 -5.38
N LEU A 240 15.26 2.41 -5.49
CA LEU A 240 15.52 1.12 -6.12
C LEU A 240 14.84 1.10 -7.47
N ARG A 241 15.61 1.03 -8.55
CA ARG A 241 15.10 0.98 -9.91
C ARG A 241 15.11 -0.45 -10.42
N LYS A 242 13.96 -0.93 -10.88
CA LYS A 242 13.81 -2.25 -11.48
C LYS A 242 14.72 -2.40 -12.68
N ILE A 243 15.55 -3.43 -12.68
CA ILE A 243 16.32 -3.86 -13.85
C ILE A 243 15.70 -5.12 -14.42
N SER A 244 15.74 -5.25 -15.74
CA SER A 244 15.39 -6.51 -16.38
C SER A 244 16.52 -7.50 -16.09
N PRO A 245 16.21 -8.77 -15.75
CA PRO A 245 17.27 -9.78 -15.62
C PRO A 245 18.09 -9.80 -16.90
N VAL A 246 19.41 -9.69 -16.74
CA VAL A 246 20.34 -9.94 -17.85
C VAL A 246 20.12 -11.38 -18.28
N LYS A 247 19.70 -11.58 -19.55
CA LYS A 247 19.51 -12.91 -20.13
C LYS A 247 20.83 -13.67 -20.19
#